data_133bdade997ebbba573b960e7ba65c23
#
_entry.id   133bdade997ebbba573b960e7ba65c23
#
_cell.length_a   1.000
_cell.length_b   1.000
_cell.length_c   1.000
_cell.angle_alpha   90.00
_cell.angle_beta   90.00
_cell.angle_gamma   90.00
#
_symmetry.space_group_name_H-M   'P 1'
#
loop_
_entity.id
_entity.type
_entity.pdbx_description
1 polymer ?
#
loop_
_entity_poly.entity_id
_entity_poly.type
_entity_poly.pdbx_seq_one_letter_code
_entity_poly.pdbx_strand_id
1 'polypeptide(L)'
;HDGHKAYDITKPFEGVIPNMERRWRETDSNWVRDELARYQTITSCDTCKGHRLKPQALAVKIAGLHVSEVAEMSIDAAHDWFSGVEKHLSKQQREIARRILREINERLGFLKNVGLEYLTLSRSSGTLSGGESQRIRLASQIGSGLTGVLYVLDEPSIGLHQRDNARLLKTLERLRDIGNTVIVVEHDEEAITSADYLIDMGPGAGIHGGRVVASGSAKKVMASPESLTGKYLTGIEQV
;
A
#
# COMPACT_ATOMS: atom_id res chain seq x y z
N HIS A 1 30.57 -39.35 17.47
CA HIS A 1 30.18 -40.50 18.27
C HIS A 1 28.96 -41.12 17.60
N ASP A 2 29.08 -42.29 17.01
CA ASP A 2 27.98 -43.01 16.35
C ASP A 2 27.39 -44.15 17.22
N GLY A 3 27.61 -44.09 18.54
CA GLY A 3 27.14 -45.05 19.52
C GLY A 3 28.09 -46.22 19.77
N HIS A 4 29.04 -46.51 18.87
CA HIS A 4 29.96 -47.64 18.98
C HIS A 4 31.44 -47.28 18.90
N LYS A 5 31.80 -46.17 18.28
CA LYS A 5 33.20 -45.73 18.16
C LYS A 5 33.30 -44.22 18.39
N ALA A 6 34.32 -43.83 19.16
CA ALA A 6 34.71 -42.41 19.29
C ALA A 6 35.81 -42.12 18.26
N TYR A 7 35.63 -41.05 17.53
CA TYR A 7 36.60 -40.54 16.57
C TYR A 7 37.05 -39.15 17.02
N ASP A 8 38.37 -38.99 17.15
CA ASP A 8 38.96 -37.67 17.36
C ASP A 8 39.14 -36.99 15.98
N ILE A 9 38.29 -36.01 15.69
CA ILE A 9 38.36 -35.25 14.46
C ILE A 9 38.81 -33.82 14.79
N THR A 10 39.99 -33.47 14.33
CA THR A 10 40.46 -32.08 14.39
C THR A 10 39.98 -31.35 13.16
N LYS A 11 39.04 -30.43 13.34
CA LYS A 11 38.56 -29.53 12.28
C LYS A 11 38.89 -28.10 12.66
N PRO A 12 39.29 -27.25 11.70
CA PRO A 12 39.45 -25.84 11.97
C PRO A 12 38.12 -25.26 12.44
N PHE A 13 38.16 -24.33 13.38
CA PHE A 13 36.97 -23.60 13.80
C PHE A 13 36.44 -22.77 12.64
N GLU A 14 35.19 -23.00 12.25
CA GLU A 14 34.52 -22.35 11.11
C GLU A 14 34.46 -20.82 11.27
N GLY A 15 34.43 -20.34 12.50
CA GLY A 15 34.17 -18.93 12.81
C GLY A 15 32.69 -18.63 13.05
N VAL A 16 32.42 -17.58 13.80
CA VAL A 16 31.04 -17.21 14.18
C VAL A 16 30.24 -16.76 12.97
N ILE A 17 30.80 -15.85 12.17
CA ILE A 17 30.10 -15.28 11.00
C ILE A 17 29.79 -16.35 9.94
N PRO A 18 30.77 -17.15 9.46
CA PRO A 18 30.49 -18.21 8.50
C PRO A 18 29.48 -19.25 9.02
N ASN A 19 29.53 -19.60 10.31
CA ASN A 19 28.55 -20.50 10.93
C ASN A 19 27.14 -19.91 10.89
N MET A 20 26.97 -18.65 11.26
CA MET A 20 25.67 -17.98 11.23
C MET A 20 25.12 -17.87 9.81
N GLU A 21 25.97 -17.50 8.84
CA GLU A 21 25.61 -17.42 7.42
C GLU A 21 25.16 -18.78 6.87
N ARG A 22 25.90 -19.83 7.17
CA ARG A 22 25.55 -21.20 6.76
C ARG A 22 24.20 -21.60 7.38
N ARG A 23 24.02 -21.42 8.67
CA ARG A 23 22.77 -21.74 9.38
C ARG A 23 21.59 -20.96 8.79
N TRP A 24 21.77 -19.69 8.45
CA TRP A 24 20.72 -18.87 7.83
C TRP A 24 20.32 -19.38 6.44
N ARG A 25 21.28 -19.86 5.66
CA ARG A 25 21.01 -20.45 4.32
C ARG A 25 20.37 -21.83 4.38
N GLU A 26 20.80 -22.66 5.33
CA GLU A 26 20.40 -24.08 5.39
C GLU A 26 19.13 -24.30 6.21
N THR A 27 18.67 -23.33 7.00
CA THR A 27 17.49 -23.52 7.84
C THR A 27 16.19 -23.45 7.03
N ASP A 28 15.29 -24.39 7.28
CA ASP A 28 13.91 -24.37 6.78
C ASP A 28 12.96 -23.67 7.77
N SER A 29 13.43 -23.37 9.00
CA SER A 29 12.65 -22.72 10.04
C SER A 29 12.65 -21.19 9.86
N ASN A 30 11.48 -20.61 9.65
CA ASN A 30 11.31 -19.14 9.61
C ASN A 30 11.74 -18.50 10.93
N TRP A 31 11.42 -19.11 12.06
CA TRP A 31 11.82 -18.60 13.38
C TRP A 31 13.33 -18.47 13.53
N VAL A 32 14.09 -19.52 13.12
CA VAL A 32 15.57 -19.50 13.17
C VAL A 32 16.11 -18.42 12.22
N ARG A 33 15.50 -18.25 11.05
CA ARG A 33 15.89 -17.23 10.07
C ARG A 33 15.68 -15.84 10.61
N ASP A 34 14.53 -15.58 11.25
CA ASP A 34 14.20 -14.29 11.87
C ASP A 34 15.14 -13.97 13.04
N GLU A 35 15.48 -14.97 13.87
CA GLU A 35 16.43 -14.80 14.97
C GLU A 35 17.84 -14.45 14.45
N LEU A 36 18.32 -15.13 13.41
CA LEU A 36 19.63 -14.85 12.80
C LEU A 36 19.62 -13.50 12.06
N ALA A 37 18.48 -13.07 11.50
CA ALA A 37 18.35 -11.77 10.83
C ALA A 37 18.61 -10.58 11.77
N ARG A 38 18.42 -10.74 13.08
CA ARG A 38 18.73 -9.68 14.09
C ARG A 38 20.21 -9.31 14.12
N TYR A 39 21.08 -10.18 13.63
CA TYR A 39 22.53 -9.95 13.54
C TYR A 39 22.96 -9.47 12.16
N GLN A 40 22.01 -9.18 11.26
CA GLN A 40 22.26 -8.69 9.92
C GLN A 40 21.84 -7.23 9.78
N THR A 41 22.58 -6.49 8.99
CA THR A 41 22.25 -5.13 8.61
C THR A 41 22.13 -5.05 7.10
N ILE A 42 21.08 -4.36 6.63
CA ILE A 42 20.92 -4.10 5.19
C ILE A 42 21.85 -2.95 4.81
N THR A 43 22.82 -3.23 3.95
CA THR A 43 23.72 -2.23 3.40
C THR A 43 23.50 -2.10 1.90
N SER A 44 23.75 -0.90 1.37
CA SER A 44 23.74 -0.69 -0.08
C SER A 44 24.86 -1.50 -0.75
N CYS A 45 24.56 -2.12 -1.87
CA CYS A 45 25.58 -2.82 -2.67
C CYS A 45 26.62 -1.84 -3.19
N ASP A 46 27.92 -2.11 -2.97
CA ASP A 46 29.01 -1.24 -3.40
C ASP A 46 29.08 -1.08 -4.93
N THR A 47 28.66 -2.09 -5.68
CA THR A 47 28.68 -2.08 -7.15
C THR A 47 27.55 -1.25 -7.73
N CYS A 48 26.31 -1.45 -7.28
CA CYS A 48 25.14 -0.75 -7.83
C CYS A 48 24.66 0.41 -6.94
N LYS A 49 25.27 0.64 -5.79
CA LYS A 49 24.94 1.72 -4.83
C LYS A 49 23.46 1.80 -4.47
N GLY A 50 22.80 0.64 -4.43
CA GLY A 50 21.36 0.56 -4.15
C GLY A 50 20.45 0.63 -5.38
N HIS A 51 20.96 1.01 -6.54
CA HIS A 51 20.13 1.16 -7.75
C HIS A 51 19.59 -0.15 -8.34
N ARG A 52 20.13 -1.32 -7.95
CA ARG A 52 19.72 -2.66 -8.40
C ARG A 52 19.82 -2.88 -9.93
N LEU A 53 20.50 -1.99 -10.64
CA LEU A 53 20.68 -1.97 -12.08
C LEU A 53 22.15 -1.98 -12.45
N LYS A 54 22.47 -2.51 -13.64
CA LYS A 54 23.82 -2.46 -14.21
C LYS A 54 24.14 -1.03 -14.68
N PRO A 55 25.42 -0.62 -14.70
CA PRO A 55 25.84 0.71 -15.18
C PRO A 55 25.31 1.05 -16.58
N GLN A 56 25.24 0.04 -17.47
CA GLN A 56 24.74 0.23 -18.83
C GLN A 56 23.25 0.62 -18.86
N ALA A 57 22.44 0.08 -17.94
CA ALA A 57 21.03 0.45 -17.81
C ALA A 57 20.86 1.86 -17.23
N LEU A 58 21.74 2.27 -16.31
CA LEU A 58 21.75 3.61 -15.73
C LEU A 58 22.29 4.67 -16.70
N ALA A 59 22.99 4.26 -17.78
CA ALA A 59 23.42 5.17 -18.84
C ALA A 59 22.25 5.69 -19.69
N VAL A 60 21.11 4.98 -19.70
CA VAL A 60 19.89 5.45 -20.39
C VAL A 60 19.22 6.52 -19.54
N LYS A 61 19.14 7.72 -20.10
CA LYS A 61 18.58 8.90 -19.42
C LYS A 61 17.44 9.52 -20.22
N ILE A 62 16.42 9.98 -19.52
CA ILE A 62 15.32 10.79 -20.06
C ILE A 62 15.32 12.11 -19.31
N ALA A 63 15.36 13.23 -20.03
CA ALA A 63 15.49 14.56 -19.42
C ALA A 63 16.62 14.65 -18.36
N GLY A 64 17.75 14.00 -18.62
CA GLY A 64 18.94 14.02 -17.76
C GLY A 64 18.94 13.02 -16.59
N LEU A 65 17.84 12.35 -16.29
CA LEU A 65 17.69 11.40 -15.19
C LEU A 65 17.58 9.95 -15.68
N HIS A 66 18.18 9.02 -14.93
CA HIS A 66 17.95 7.59 -15.14
C HIS A 66 16.79 7.08 -14.28
N VAL A 67 16.27 5.91 -14.60
CA VAL A 67 15.06 5.33 -13.98
C VAL A 67 15.15 5.21 -12.44
N SER A 68 16.34 4.96 -11.90
CA SER A 68 16.52 4.83 -10.45
C SER A 68 16.39 6.18 -9.73
N GLU A 69 16.94 7.26 -10.33
CA GLU A 69 16.80 8.62 -9.77
C GLU A 69 15.30 9.03 -9.71
N VAL A 70 14.56 8.71 -10.76
CA VAL A 70 13.11 8.97 -10.80
C VAL A 70 12.36 8.11 -9.78
N ALA A 71 12.77 6.85 -9.59
CA ALA A 71 12.16 5.95 -8.62
C ALA A 71 12.44 6.36 -7.16
N GLU A 72 13.51 7.10 -6.90
CA GLU A 72 13.87 7.66 -5.58
C GLU A 72 13.09 8.93 -5.24
N MET A 73 12.46 9.57 -6.22
CA MET A 73 11.58 10.71 -5.97
C MET A 73 10.35 10.28 -5.16
N SER A 74 9.80 11.22 -4.40
CA SER A 74 8.44 11.03 -3.86
C SER A 74 7.43 10.88 -5.01
N ILE A 75 6.33 10.18 -4.75
CA ILE A 75 5.26 10.02 -5.75
C ILE A 75 4.78 11.37 -6.28
N ASP A 76 4.73 12.39 -5.42
CA ASP A 76 4.39 13.77 -5.80
C ASP A 76 5.40 14.34 -6.80
N ALA A 77 6.68 14.32 -6.44
CA ALA A 77 7.75 14.82 -7.31
C ALA A 77 7.86 14.02 -8.62
N ALA A 78 7.69 12.69 -8.57
CA ALA A 78 7.68 11.84 -9.75
C ALA A 78 6.51 12.18 -10.68
N HIS A 79 5.31 12.39 -10.14
CA HIS A 79 4.13 12.81 -10.90
C HIS A 79 4.37 14.13 -11.63
N ASP A 80 4.94 15.13 -10.93
CA ASP A 80 5.23 16.43 -11.53
C ASP A 80 6.31 16.33 -12.61
N TRP A 81 7.33 15.49 -12.38
CA TRP A 81 8.37 15.22 -13.37
C TRP A 81 7.81 14.54 -14.63
N PHE A 82 7.00 13.47 -14.49
CA PHE A 82 6.37 12.79 -15.62
C PHE A 82 5.40 13.69 -16.37
N SER A 83 4.68 14.58 -15.69
CA SER A 83 3.79 15.57 -16.30
C SER A 83 4.56 16.62 -17.11
N GLY A 84 5.80 16.91 -16.74
CA GLY A 84 6.66 17.90 -17.41
C GLY A 84 7.60 17.32 -18.47
N VAL A 85 7.86 16.02 -18.47
CA VAL A 85 8.91 15.37 -19.26
C VAL A 85 8.72 15.50 -20.79
N GLU A 86 7.46 15.63 -21.27
CA GLU A 86 7.16 15.81 -22.69
C GLU A 86 7.87 17.01 -23.33
N LYS A 87 8.15 18.04 -22.54
CA LYS A 87 8.86 19.26 -23.00
C LYS A 87 10.30 18.97 -23.45
N HIS A 88 10.88 17.90 -22.94
CA HIS A 88 12.25 17.45 -23.22
C HIS A 88 12.35 16.38 -24.31
N LEU A 89 11.20 15.94 -24.85
CA LEU A 89 11.13 14.88 -25.85
C LEU A 89 11.01 15.46 -27.26
N SER A 90 11.64 14.82 -28.25
CA SER A 90 11.42 15.09 -29.66
C SER A 90 9.98 14.75 -30.07
N LYS A 91 9.55 15.23 -31.25
CA LYS A 91 8.19 14.95 -31.77
C LYS A 91 7.91 13.45 -31.87
N GLN A 92 8.87 12.67 -32.37
CA GLN A 92 8.77 11.22 -32.48
C GLN A 92 8.69 10.53 -31.11
N GLN A 93 9.54 10.94 -30.17
CA GLN A 93 9.55 10.42 -28.82
C GLN A 93 8.23 10.70 -28.08
N ARG A 94 7.66 11.91 -28.26
CA ARG A 94 6.35 12.27 -27.67
C ARG A 94 5.24 11.37 -28.18
N GLU A 95 5.21 11.09 -29.47
CA GLU A 95 4.18 10.20 -30.03
C GLU A 95 4.28 8.76 -29.46
N ILE A 96 5.50 8.23 -29.34
CA ILE A 96 5.75 6.92 -28.71
C ILE A 96 5.35 6.94 -27.23
N ALA A 97 5.75 7.98 -26.50
CA ALA A 97 5.59 8.08 -25.05
C ALA A 97 4.16 8.43 -24.60
N ARG A 98 3.34 9.04 -25.46
CA ARG A 98 2.03 9.61 -25.11
C ARG A 98 1.13 8.66 -24.30
N ARG A 99 0.96 7.42 -24.75
CA ARG A 99 0.14 6.43 -24.04
C ARG A 99 0.77 6.00 -22.72
N ILE A 100 2.10 5.82 -22.72
CA ILE A 100 2.88 5.39 -21.53
C ILE A 100 2.82 6.48 -20.46
N LEU A 101 3.09 7.73 -20.83
CA LEU A 101 3.07 8.87 -19.90
C LEU A 101 1.68 9.11 -19.32
N ARG A 102 0.64 8.96 -20.13
CA ARG A 102 -0.73 9.04 -19.65
C ARG A 102 -1.00 8.00 -18.56
N GLU A 103 -0.66 6.75 -18.81
CA GLU A 103 -0.88 5.67 -17.84
C GLU A 103 -0.04 5.86 -16.56
N ILE A 104 1.22 6.28 -16.68
CA ILE A 104 2.07 6.58 -15.52
C ILE A 104 1.45 7.70 -14.68
N ASN A 105 1.06 8.82 -15.32
CA ASN A 105 0.47 9.96 -14.62
C ASN A 105 -0.87 9.60 -13.96
N GLU A 106 -1.71 8.80 -14.61
CA GLU A 106 -2.94 8.30 -14.01
C GLU A 106 -2.65 7.47 -12.74
N ARG A 107 -1.72 6.54 -12.81
CA ARG A 107 -1.35 5.69 -11.66
C ARG A 107 -0.70 6.48 -10.51
N LEU A 108 0.22 7.40 -10.82
CA LEU A 108 0.82 8.28 -9.81
C LEU A 108 -0.23 9.21 -9.20
N GLY A 109 -1.15 9.73 -10.02
CA GLY A 109 -2.28 10.54 -9.56
C GLY A 109 -3.19 9.77 -8.59
N PHE A 110 -3.45 8.50 -8.84
CA PHE A 110 -4.20 7.66 -7.88
C PHE A 110 -3.45 7.47 -6.57
N LEU A 111 -2.15 7.21 -6.60
CA LEU A 111 -1.34 7.11 -5.38
C LEU A 111 -1.37 8.42 -4.55
N LYS A 112 -1.32 9.59 -5.22
CA LYS A 112 -1.51 10.89 -4.56
C LYS A 112 -2.90 11.01 -3.93
N ASN A 113 -3.94 10.62 -4.66
CA ASN A 113 -5.33 10.74 -4.20
C ASN A 113 -5.66 9.86 -3.00
N VAL A 114 -4.90 8.78 -2.78
CA VAL A 114 -5.05 7.92 -1.60
C VAL A 114 -4.08 8.29 -0.47
N GLY A 115 -3.44 9.47 -0.52
CA GLY A 115 -2.57 9.99 0.54
C GLY A 115 -1.21 9.30 0.63
N LEU A 116 -0.65 8.86 -0.50
CA LEU A 116 0.66 8.19 -0.57
C LEU A 116 1.72 9.03 -1.28
N GLU A 117 1.50 10.33 -1.43
CA GLU A 117 2.38 11.24 -2.16
C GLU A 117 3.81 11.32 -1.61
N TYR A 118 3.99 11.02 -0.33
CA TYR A 118 5.28 11.05 0.37
C TYR A 118 6.15 9.81 0.13
N LEU A 119 5.56 8.70 -0.33
CA LEU A 119 6.29 7.47 -0.61
C LEU A 119 7.17 7.60 -1.85
N THR A 120 8.20 6.76 -1.94
CA THR A 120 9.02 6.61 -3.14
C THR A 120 8.75 5.29 -3.83
N LEU A 121 8.89 5.24 -5.17
CA LEU A 121 8.73 3.99 -5.93
C LEU A 121 9.83 2.97 -5.62
N SER A 122 10.99 3.42 -5.12
CA SER A 122 12.12 2.57 -4.70
C SER A 122 11.92 1.92 -3.35
N ARG A 123 10.91 2.33 -2.57
CA ARG A 123 10.68 1.84 -1.21
C ARG A 123 10.35 0.34 -1.21
N SER A 124 11.01 -0.40 -0.32
CA SER A 124 10.77 -1.83 -0.17
C SER A 124 9.38 -2.10 0.40
N SER A 125 8.64 -3.03 -0.20
CA SER A 125 7.30 -3.43 0.24
C SER A 125 7.26 -3.93 1.69
N GLY A 126 8.32 -4.57 2.17
CA GLY A 126 8.44 -5.03 3.56
C GLY A 126 8.53 -3.91 4.61
N THR A 127 8.72 -2.65 4.20
CA THR A 127 8.76 -1.47 5.09
C THR A 127 7.45 -0.69 5.12
N LEU A 128 6.46 -1.12 4.35
CA LEU A 128 5.15 -0.47 4.29
C LEU A 128 4.31 -0.84 5.50
N SER A 129 3.56 0.11 6.02
CA SER A 129 2.52 -0.15 6.99
C SER A 129 1.34 -0.92 6.35
N GLY A 130 0.47 -1.51 7.18
CA GLY A 130 -0.73 -2.19 6.71
C GLY A 130 -1.62 -1.25 5.87
N GLY A 131 -1.86 -0.04 6.35
CA GLY A 131 -2.65 0.98 5.64
C GLY A 131 -2.01 1.44 4.34
N GLU A 132 -0.68 1.65 4.30
CA GLU A 132 0.03 1.97 3.04
C GLU A 132 -0.12 0.86 2.00
N SER A 133 0.07 -0.40 2.43
CA SER A 133 -0.07 -1.57 1.55
C SER A 133 -1.48 -1.71 0.99
N GLN A 134 -2.50 -1.47 1.82
CA GLN A 134 -3.90 -1.50 1.42
C GLN A 134 -4.21 -0.41 0.39
N ARG A 135 -3.76 0.82 0.62
CA ARG A 135 -3.95 1.95 -0.32
C ARG A 135 -3.20 1.76 -1.64
N ILE A 136 -1.98 1.20 -1.63
CA ILE A 136 -1.26 0.84 -2.87
C ILE A 136 -2.05 -0.19 -3.66
N ARG A 137 -2.61 -1.20 -2.98
CA ARG A 137 -3.43 -2.23 -3.64
C ARG A 137 -4.69 -1.60 -4.23
N LEU A 138 -5.37 -0.71 -3.50
CA LEU A 138 -6.53 0.04 -3.97
C LEU A 138 -6.18 0.87 -5.21
N ALA A 139 -5.12 1.67 -5.16
CA ALA A 139 -4.67 2.48 -6.29
C ALA A 139 -4.33 1.65 -7.53
N SER A 140 -3.73 0.47 -7.33
CA SER A 140 -3.43 -0.48 -8.42
C SER A 140 -4.70 -1.04 -9.08
N GLN A 141 -5.74 -1.31 -8.29
CA GLN A 141 -7.03 -1.82 -8.80
C GLN A 141 -7.80 -0.74 -9.57
N ILE A 142 -7.82 0.49 -9.05
CA ILE A 142 -8.47 1.63 -9.71
C ILE A 142 -7.82 1.94 -11.05
N GLY A 143 -6.48 1.91 -11.11
CA GLY A 143 -5.73 2.16 -12.34
C GLY A 143 -5.97 1.13 -13.44
N SER A 144 -6.62 -0.01 -13.15
CA SER A 144 -6.96 -1.03 -14.14
C SER A 144 -8.14 -0.65 -15.05
N GLY A 145 -8.93 0.37 -14.68
CA GLY A 145 -10.13 0.81 -15.43
C GLY A 145 -11.23 -0.25 -15.51
N LEU A 146 -11.20 -1.26 -14.63
CA LEU A 146 -12.21 -2.32 -14.59
C LEU A 146 -13.57 -1.75 -14.15
N THR A 147 -14.63 -2.21 -14.81
CA THR A 147 -16.02 -1.91 -14.49
C THR A 147 -16.77 -3.19 -14.10
N GLY A 148 -17.82 -3.06 -13.29
CA GLY A 148 -18.60 -4.22 -12.81
C GLY A 148 -17.89 -5.06 -11.75
N VAL A 149 -16.91 -4.49 -11.06
CA VAL A 149 -16.13 -5.16 -10.00
C VAL A 149 -16.72 -4.81 -8.63
N LEU A 150 -16.66 -5.77 -7.71
CA LEU A 150 -16.95 -5.56 -6.29
C LEU A 150 -15.64 -5.27 -5.54
N TYR A 151 -15.55 -4.10 -4.94
CA TYR A 151 -14.48 -3.71 -4.03
C TYR A 151 -14.97 -3.83 -2.58
N VAL A 152 -14.22 -4.52 -1.73
CA VAL A 152 -14.47 -4.62 -0.29
C VAL A 152 -13.24 -4.07 0.42
N LEU A 153 -13.44 -3.02 1.21
CA LEU A 153 -12.39 -2.28 1.90
C LEU A 153 -12.69 -2.27 3.40
N ASP A 154 -11.67 -2.56 4.18
CA ASP A 154 -11.74 -2.56 5.64
C ASP A 154 -10.90 -1.41 6.16
N GLU A 155 -11.56 -0.42 6.79
CA GLU A 155 -10.97 0.80 7.37
C GLU A 155 -9.92 1.49 6.47
N PRO A 156 -10.23 1.81 5.19
CA PRO A 156 -9.23 2.37 4.28
C PRO A 156 -8.76 3.77 4.68
N SER A 157 -9.50 4.48 5.53
CA SER A 157 -9.15 5.79 6.09
C SER A 157 -8.15 5.73 7.24
N ILE A 158 -7.87 4.54 7.79
CA ILE A 158 -7.03 4.39 8.99
C ILE A 158 -5.64 5.04 8.80
N GLY A 159 -5.28 5.91 9.73
CA GLY A 159 -4.00 6.63 9.71
C GLY A 159 -3.91 7.75 8.67
N LEU A 160 -5.00 8.13 8.02
CA LEU A 160 -5.07 9.31 7.18
C LEU A 160 -5.35 10.57 8.01
N HIS A 161 -4.77 11.68 7.56
CA HIS A 161 -5.20 12.99 8.02
C HIS A 161 -6.56 13.32 7.41
N GLN A 162 -7.41 14.09 8.11
CA GLN A 162 -8.76 14.43 7.66
C GLN A 162 -8.83 14.99 6.23
N ARG A 163 -7.83 15.79 5.83
CA ARG A 163 -7.71 16.30 4.45
C ARG A 163 -7.56 15.21 3.40
N ASP A 164 -6.83 14.13 3.74
CA ASP A 164 -6.53 13.04 2.80
C ASP A 164 -7.69 12.05 2.75
N ASN A 165 -8.49 11.97 3.84
CA ASN A 165 -9.74 11.21 3.88
C ASN A 165 -10.72 11.71 2.82
N ALA A 166 -10.93 13.02 2.69
CA ALA A 166 -11.80 13.59 1.65
C ALA A 166 -11.35 13.23 0.21
N ARG A 167 -10.05 13.08 -0.03
CA ARG A 167 -9.51 12.63 -1.33
C ARG A 167 -9.77 11.15 -1.57
N LEU A 168 -9.61 10.34 -0.52
CA LEU A 168 -9.92 8.92 -0.58
C LEU A 168 -11.40 8.71 -0.91
N LEU A 169 -12.31 9.39 -0.21
CA LEU A 169 -13.75 9.31 -0.46
C LEU A 169 -14.12 9.65 -1.90
N LYS A 170 -13.61 10.76 -2.44
CA LYS A 170 -13.79 11.12 -3.86
C LYS A 170 -13.28 10.04 -4.82
N THR A 171 -12.22 9.35 -4.44
CA THR A 171 -11.67 8.26 -5.25
C THR A 171 -12.60 7.04 -5.24
N LEU A 172 -13.19 6.72 -4.08
CA LEU A 172 -14.18 5.65 -3.92
C LEU A 172 -15.49 5.98 -4.66
N GLU A 173 -15.98 7.22 -4.56
CA GLU A 173 -17.12 7.71 -5.33
C GLU A 173 -16.90 7.56 -6.83
N ARG A 174 -15.70 7.95 -7.32
CA ARG A 174 -15.35 7.77 -8.73
C ARG A 174 -15.35 6.29 -9.16
N LEU A 175 -14.88 5.38 -8.29
CA LEU A 175 -14.96 3.93 -8.57
C LEU A 175 -16.40 3.47 -8.75
N ARG A 176 -17.30 3.91 -7.87
CA ARG A 176 -18.74 3.65 -7.97
C ARG A 176 -19.30 4.20 -9.28
N ASP A 177 -18.99 5.45 -9.61
CA ASP A 177 -19.57 6.17 -10.75
C ASP A 177 -19.17 5.57 -12.10
N ILE A 178 -18.03 4.89 -12.20
CA ILE A 178 -17.64 4.13 -13.40
C ILE A 178 -18.30 2.75 -13.49
N GLY A 179 -19.23 2.41 -12.58
CA GLY A 179 -20.05 1.20 -12.64
C GLY A 179 -19.57 0.05 -11.77
N ASN A 180 -18.83 0.33 -10.70
CA ASN A 180 -18.43 -0.68 -9.70
C ASN A 180 -19.34 -0.63 -8.46
N THR A 181 -19.28 -1.71 -7.68
CA THR A 181 -19.84 -1.76 -6.33
C THR A 181 -18.71 -1.62 -5.31
N VAL A 182 -18.86 -0.70 -4.37
CA VAL A 182 -17.85 -0.44 -3.33
C VAL A 182 -18.51 -0.66 -1.96
N ILE A 183 -17.99 -1.63 -1.20
CA ILE A 183 -18.38 -1.88 0.19
C ILE A 183 -17.22 -1.44 1.06
N VAL A 184 -17.50 -0.58 2.04
CA VAL A 184 -16.49 -0.04 2.95
C VAL A 184 -16.93 -0.29 4.38
N VAL A 185 -16.05 -0.85 5.20
CA VAL A 185 -16.20 -0.88 6.65
C VAL A 185 -15.48 0.35 7.18
N GLU A 186 -16.20 1.26 7.82
CA GLU A 186 -15.67 2.54 8.26
C GLU A 186 -16.28 3.01 9.59
N HIS A 187 -15.52 3.85 10.29
CA HIS A 187 -15.92 4.49 11.54
C HIS A 187 -15.90 6.03 11.42
N ASP A 188 -15.41 6.55 10.31
CA ASP A 188 -15.34 7.98 10.05
C ASP A 188 -16.69 8.56 9.67
N GLU A 189 -17.09 9.65 10.33
CA GLU A 189 -18.40 10.29 10.14
C GLU A 189 -18.60 10.78 8.70
N GLU A 190 -17.58 11.35 8.06
CA GLU A 190 -17.64 11.86 6.69
C GLU A 190 -17.85 10.70 5.72
N ALA A 191 -17.14 9.57 5.92
CA ALA A 191 -17.32 8.37 5.14
C ALA A 191 -18.71 7.77 5.27
N ILE A 192 -19.22 7.66 6.50
CA ILE A 192 -20.55 7.13 6.79
C ILE A 192 -21.62 8.00 6.14
N THR A 193 -21.55 9.31 6.29
CA THR A 193 -22.58 10.24 5.78
C THR A 193 -22.57 10.39 4.26
N SER A 194 -21.43 10.15 3.60
CA SER A 194 -21.28 10.21 2.14
C SER A 194 -21.76 8.94 1.43
N ALA A 195 -22.00 7.85 2.15
CA ALA A 195 -22.41 6.59 1.56
C ALA A 195 -23.84 6.65 0.97
N ASP A 196 -24.04 6.01 -0.19
CA ASP A 196 -25.37 5.88 -0.81
C ASP A 196 -26.32 5.00 0.04
N TYR A 197 -25.73 3.99 0.71
CA TYR A 197 -26.45 3.02 1.51
C TYR A 197 -25.61 2.59 2.70
N LEU A 198 -26.19 2.62 3.88
CA LEU A 198 -25.58 2.20 5.13
C LEU A 198 -26.17 0.87 5.62
N ILE A 199 -25.33 0.06 6.21
CA ILE A 199 -25.71 -1.15 6.96
C ILE A 199 -25.07 -1.02 8.33
N ASP A 200 -25.88 -0.70 9.34
CA ASP A 200 -25.43 -0.58 10.73
C ASP A 200 -25.48 -1.95 11.41
N MET A 201 -24.34 -2.38 11.93
CA MET A 201 -24.15 -3.69 12.53
C MET A 201 -24.03 -3.56 14.05
N GLY A 202 -24.83 -4.32 14.79
CA GLY A 202 -24.80 -4.24 16.26
C GLY A 202 -25.64 -5.34 16.90
N PRO A 203 -26.19 -5.07 18.13
CA PRO A 203 -25.97 -3.87 18.96
C PRO A 203 -24.60 -3.81 19.68
N GLY A 204 -23.94 -4.95 19.90
CA GLY A 204 -22.66 -5.04 20.58
C GLY A 204 -21.58 -5.66 19.69
N ALA A 205 -20.48 -6.11 20.30
CA ALA A 205 -19.35 -6.75 19.63
C ALA A 205 -19.31 -8.26 19.93
N GLY A 206 -18.59 -9.02 19.10
CA GLY A 206 -18.39 -10.45 19.26
C GLY A 206 -19.70 -11.24 19.26
N ILE A 207 -19.88 -12.11 20.25
CA ILE A 207 -21.09 -12.97 20.38
C ILE A 207 -22.40 -12.19 20.61
N HIS A 208 -22.31 -10.94 20.99
CA HIS A 208 -23.45 -10.05 21.25
C HIS A 208 -23.77 -9.11 20.07
N GLY A 209 -23.02 -9.20 18.97
CA GLY A 209 -23.16 -8.37 17.79
C GLY A 209 -23.51 -9.16 16.53
N GLY A 210 -23.16 -8.58 15.38
CA GLY A 210 -23.28 -9.24 14.08
C GLY A 210 -24.70 -9.27 13.51
N ARG A 211 -25.61 -8.42 14.02
CA ARG A 211 -26.96 -8.26 13.48
C ARG A 211 -27.10 -6.91 12.80
N VAL A 212 -27.88 -6.86 11.73
CA VAL A 212 -28.25 -5.60 11.11
C VAL A 212 -29.32 -4.93 11.98
N VAL A 213 -28.95 -3.80 12.60
CA VAL A 213 -29.88 -3.02 13.49
C VAL A 213 -30.58 -1.93 12.70
N ALA A 214 -29.95 -1.36 11.69
CA ALA A 214 -30.54 -0.39 10.78
C ALA A 214 -29.92 -0.51 9.39
N SER A 215 -30.68 -0.16 8.35
CA SER A 215 -30.14 -0.10 6.99
C SER A 215 -30.91 0.89 6.12
N GLY A 216 -30.23 1.51 5.18
CA GLY A 216 -30.77 2.49 4.23
C GLY A 216 -29.90 3.71 4.06
N SER A 217 -30.47 4.84 3.64
CA SER A 217 -29.72 6.11 3.56
C SER A 217 -29.28 6.58 4.96
N ALA A 218 -28.28 7.44 5.02
CA ALA A 218 -27.79 8.03 6.28
C ALA A 218 -28.94 8.61 7.12
N LYS A 219 -29.87 9.34 6.50
CA LYS A 219 -31.08 9.89 7.16
C LYS A 219 -31.95 8.83 7.81
N LYS A 220 -32.09 7.68 7.15
CA LYS A 220 -32.89 6.56 7.67
C LYS A 220 -32.24 5.90 8.88
N VAL A 221 -30.93 5.72 8.84
CA VAL A 221 -30.13 5.14 9.94
C VAL A 221 -30.12 6.10 11.13
N MET A 222 -29.92 7.41 10.91
CA MET A 222 -29.99 8.46 11.93
C MET A 222 -31.36 8.53 12.64
N ALA A 223 -32.44 8.19 11.94
CA ALA A 223 -33.79 8.18 12.51
C ALA A 223 -34.14 6.88 13.25
N SER A 224 -33.27 5.86 13.19
CA SER A 224 -33.53 4.56 13.84
C SER A 224 -33.18 4.63 15.32
N PRO A 225 -34.14 4.34 16.23
CA PRO A 225 -33.88 4.39 17.67
C PRO A 225 -32.95 3.27 18.15
N GLU A 226 -32.82 2.20 17.39
CA GLU A 226 -31.94 1.06 17.72
C GLU A 226 -30.50 1.27 17.24
N SER A 227 -30.28 2.21 16.32
CA SER A 227 -28.96 2.50 15.76
C SER A 227 -28.13 3.34 16.72
N LEU A 228 -27.06 2.76 17.26
CA LEU A 228 -26.09 3.48 18.05
C LEU A 228 -25.32 4.48 17.16
N THR A 229 -24.92 4.06 15.96
CA THR A 229 -24.29 4.92 14.95
C THR A 229 -25.18 6.13 14.64
N GLY A 230 -26.50 5.92 14.46
CA GLY A 230 -27.45 7.00 14.23
C GLY A 230 -27.54 8.00 15.38
N LYS A 231 -27.46 7.54 16.63
CA LYS A 231 -27.46 8.42 17.81
C LYS A 231 -26.22 9.29 17.91
N TYR A 232 -25.04 8.75 17.60
CA TYR A 232 -23.79 9.52 17.54
C TYR A 232 -23.81 10.55 16.40
N LEU A 233 -24.23 10.15 15.19
CA LEU A 233 -24.34 11.05 14.04
C LEU A 233 -25.33 12.20 14.25
N THR A 234 -26.34 12.02 15.09
CA THR A 234 -27.32 13.07 15.44
C THR A 234 -26.93 13.89 16.66
N GLY A 235 -25.83 13.56 17.34
CA GLY A 235 -25.36 14.22 18.55
C GLY A 235 -26.23 13.92 19.79
N ILE A 236 -27.11 12.93 19.73
CA ILE A 236 -27.90 12.48 20.90
C ILE A 236 -26.97 11.79 21.91
N GLU A 237 -26.00 11.04 21.44
CA GLU A 237 -24.90 10.49 22.25
C GLU A 237 -23.58 11.12 21.81
N GLN A 238 -22.68 11.36 22.78
CA GLN A 238 -21.33 11.91 22.57
C GLN A 238 -20.31 11.01 23.25
N VAL A 239 -19.09 10.96 22.67
CA VAL A 239 -17.95 10.22 23.24
C VAL A 239 -17.35 10.98 24.40
#